data_3f1a30e6ec374e97058f9cdd296fde3b
#
_entry.id   3f1a30e6ec374e97058f9cdd296fde3b
#
_cell.length_a   1.000
_cell.length_b   1.000
_cell.length_c   1.000
_cell.angle_alpha   90.00
_cell.angle_beta   90.00
_cell.angle_gamma   90.00
#
_symmetry.space_group_name_H-M   'P 1'
#
loop_
_entity.id
_entity.type
_entity.pdbx_description
1 polymer ?
#
loop_
_entity_poly.entity_id
_entity_poly.type
_entity_poly.pdbx_seq_one_letter_code
_entity_poly.pdbx_strand_id
1 'polypeptide(L)'
;NTIINNKTAGTAVVSYFITDEKTSDTQYNPYTSSIYVHDNIYRREPQIPTLDHDIGLLLFTRFYKDVPDIIYDGMPDPKHLGAGGYIPNSRRLCIASNVDADYLNLEISKNFESWYSPFFAEFKTDINECECEQEPIPEVVLDID
;
A
#
# COMPACT_ATOMS: atom_id res chain seq x y z
N ASN A 1 11.50 -12.21 -1.97
CA ASN A 1 12.13 -11.80 -0.70
C ASN A 1 11.45 -12.46 0.49
N THR A 2 12.16 -12.48 1.65
CA THR A 2 11.54 -12.88 2.93
C THR A 2 11.49 -11.66 3.85
N ILE A 3 10.29 -11.33 4.32
CA ILE A 3 9.99 -10.15 5.14
C ILE A 3 9.56 -10.66 6.51
N ILE A 4 10.37 -10.38 7.54
CA ILE A 4 10.21 -11.01 8.85
C ILE A 4 10.05 -9.96 9.95
N ASN A 5 9.04 -10.14 10.79
CA ASN A 5 8.86 -9.44 12.07
C ASN A 5 8.94 -7.90 11.98
N ASN A 6 8.48 -7.31 10.88
CA ASN A 6 8.30 -5.87 10.83
C ASN A 6 7.22 -5.42 11.81
N LYS A 7 7.55 -4.44 12.65
CA LYS A 7 6.72 -4.07 13.79
C LYS A 7 5.37 -3.45 13.41
N THR A 8 5.33 -2.68 12.32
CA THR A 8 4.11 -1.97 11.90
C THR A 8 3.53 -2.56 10.62
N ALA A 9 4.32 -2.64 9.55
CA ALA A 9 3.93 -3.24 8.28
C ALA A 9 5.12 -3.93 7.63
N GLY A 10 4.88 -5.00 6.87
CA GLY A 10 5.90 -5.65 6.05
C GLY A 10 6.21 -4.82 4.82
N THR A 11 5.17 -4.34 4.15
CA THR A 11 5.23 -3.49 2.96
C THR A 11 4.20 -2.38 3.08
N ALA A 12 4.61 -1.14 2.83
CA ALA A 12 3.70 0.01 2.75
C ALA A 12 3.76 0.62 1.35
N VAL A 13 2.61 0.68 0.70
CA VAL A 13 2.42 1.33 -0.60
C VAL A 13 1.62 2.60 -0.35
N VAL A 14 2.32 3.72 -0.27
CA VAL A 14 1.72 4.98 0.16
C VAL A 14 2.08 6.11 -0.80
N SER A 15 1.11 6.97 -1.05
CA SER A 15 1.30 8.22 -1.79
C SER A 15 1.99 9.28 -0.93
N TYR A 16 2.49 10.32 -1.57
CA TYR A 16 3.10 11.44 -0.83
C TYR A 16 2.10 12.19 0.05
N PHE A 17 0.80 12.08 -0.24
CA PHE A 17 -0.25 12.74 0.56
C PHE A 17 -0.29 12.30 2.02
N ILE A 18 0.25 11.12 2.36
CA ILE A 18 0.31 10.66 3.76
C ILE A 18 1.24 11.51 4.63
N THR A 19 2.12 12.31 4.01
CA THR A 19 3.10 13.13 4.74
C THR A 19 2.56 14.48 5.18
N ASP A 20 1.39 14.92 4.69
CA ASP A 20 0.84 16.26 4.82
C ASP A 20 1.76 17.39 4.34
N GLU A 21 2.87 17.05 3.67
CA GLU A 21 3.85 17.99 3.15
C GLU A 21 3.47 18.49 1.75
N LYS A 22 3.76 19.76 1.49
CA LYS A 22 3.58 20.32 0.14
C LYS A 22 4.83 20.06 -0.69
N THR A 23 4.65 19.48 -1.86
CA THR A 23 5.76 19.39 -2.82
C THR A 23 6.06 20.76 -3.41
N SER A 24 7.32 21.11 -3.50
CA SER A 24 7.77 22.32 -4.23
C SER A 24 7.95 22.05 -5.72
N ASP A 25 8.10 20.80 -6.11
CA ASP A 25 8.23 20.38 -7.50
C ASP A 25 6.87 20.17 -8.16
N THR A 26 6.54 21.01 -9.13
CA THR A 26 5.29 20.93 -9.88
C THR A 26 5.23 19.78 -10.88
N GLN A 27 6.35 19.12 -11.16
CA GLN A 27 6.43 17.94 -12.03
C GLN A 27 6.34 16.62 -11.24
N TYR A 28 6.47 16.69 -9.91
CA TYR A 28 6.38 15.51 -9.06
C TYR A 28 4.97 14.93 -9.07
N ASN A 29 4.86 13.62 -9.31
CA ASN A 29 3.60 12.89 -9.20
C ASN A 29 3.49 12.29 -7.78
N PRO A 30 2.58 12.81 -6.93
CA PRO A 30 2.46 12.35 -5.54
C PRO A 30 1.72 11.00 -5.40
N TYR A 31 1.10 10.51 -6.45
CA TYR A 31 0.31 9.27 -6.42
C TYR A 31 1.16 8.03 -6.62
N THR A 32 0.73 6.92 -6.04
CA THR A 32 1.29 5.60 -6.34
C THR A 32 0.77 5.10 -7.69
N SER A 33 1.65 4.52 -8.49
CA SER A 33 1.25 3.93 -9.77
C SER A 33 2.24 2.85 -10.19
N SER A 34 1.76 1.85 -10.94
CA SER A 34 2.60 0.78 -11.52
C SER A 34 3.42 0.01 -10.44
N ILE A 35 2.80 -0.34 -9.34
CA ILE A 35 3.44 -1.08 -8.25
C ILE A 35 3.10 -2.57 -8.38
N TYR A 36 4.12 -3.42 -8.31
CA TYR A 36 3.94 -4.86 -8.28
C TYR A 36 4.63 -5.48 -7.07
N VAL A 37 3.83 -6.01 -6.14
CA VAL A 37 4.30 -6.71 -4.93
C VAL A 37 4.10 -8.20 -5.15
N HIS A 38 5.18 -8.93 -5.40
CA HIS A 38 5.09 -10.33 -5.78
C HIS A 38 6.23 -11.19 -5.22
N ASP A 39 5.97 -12.49 -5.13
CA ASP A 39 6.95 -13.52 -4.74
C ASP A 39 7.68 -13.21 -3.42
N ASN A 40 6.96 -12.61 -2.46
CA ASN A 40 7.48 -12.39 -1.12
C ASN A 40 6.90 -13.43 -0.15
N ILE A 41 7.65 -13.72 0.89
CA ILE A 41 7.21 -14.55 2.01
C ILE A 41 7.14 -13.64 3.22
N TYR A 42 5.93 -13.49 3.79
CA TYR A 42 5.73 -12.73 5.00
C TYR A 42 5.72 -13.67 6.21
N ARG A 43 6.41 -13.28 7.27
CA ARG A 43 6.42 -14.01 8.53
C ARG A 43 6.39 -13.02 9.68
N ARG A 44 5.33 -13.05 10.45
CA ARG A 44 5.13 -12.10 11.52
C ARG A 44 4.63 -12.78 12.79
N GLU A 45 5.29 -12.52 13.89
CA GLU A 45 4.76 -12.80 15.22
C GLU A 45 3.81 -11.66 15.63
N PRO A 46 2.67 -11.96 16.29
CA PRO A 46 1.75 -10.94 16.77
C PRO A 46 2.45 -9.96 17.71
N GLN A 47 2.52 -8.69 17.30
CA GLN A 47 3.21 -7.63 18.04
C GLN A 47 2.52 -6.27 17.92
N ILE A 48 2.65 -5.46 18.97
CA ILE A 48 2.09 -4.10 18.96
C ILE A 48 2.83 -3.25 17.92
N PRO A 49 2.13 -2.57 17.00
CA PRO A 49 2.76 -1.66 16.04
C PRO A 49 3.44 -0.49 16.75
N THR A 50 4.32 0.21 16.05
CA THR A 50 4.94 1.43 16.56
C THR A 50 3.88 2.51 16.75
N LEU A 51 3.79 3.10 17.95
CA LEU A 51 2.74 4.06 18.32
C LEU A 51 3.20 5.53 18.20
N ASP A 52 4.37 5.78 17.66
CA ASP A 52 4.96 7.12 17.58
C ASP A 52 4.29 8.03 16.52
N HIS A 53 3.38 7.45 15.73
CA HIS A 53 2.67 8.14 14.64
C HIS A 53 1.21 7.74 14.63
N ASP A 54 0.35 8.63 14.11
CA ASP A 54 -1.10 8.46 14.05
C ASP A 54 -1.52 7.17 13.34
N ILE A 55 -0.82 6.79 12.27
CA ILE A 55 -1.09 5.54 11.56
C ILE A 55 -0.83 4.31 12.44
N GLY A 56 0.20 4.32 13.26
CA GLY A 56 0.49 3.24 14.19
C GLY A 56 -0.58 3.11 15.26
N LEU A 57 -1.08 4.23 15.79
CA LEU A 57 -2.18 4.26 16.74
C LEU A 57 -3.48 3.73 16.12
N LEU A 58 -3.78 4.12 14.88
CA LEU A 58 -4.92 3.61 14.12
C LEU A 58 -4.83 2.09 13.95
N LEU A 59 -3.69 1.59 13.48
CA LEU A 59 -3.47 0.16 13.26
C LEU A 59 -3.59 -0.64 14.57
N PHE A 60 -3.03 -0.11 15.66
CA PHE A 60 -3.19 -0.71 16.99
C PHE A 60 -4.65 -0.78 17.43
N THR A 61 -5.39 0.30 17.24
CA THR A 61 -6.80 0.39 17.67
C THR A 61 -7.69 -0.57 16.88
N ARG A 62 -7.39 -0.77 15.60
CA ARG A 62 -8.22 -1.58 14.69
C ARG A 62 -7.81 -3.05 14.64
N PHE A 63 -6.54 -3.35 14.76
CA PHE A 63 -5.98 -4.69 14.56
C PHE A 63 -5.20 -5.21 15.78
N TYR A 64 -4.91 -4.36 16.75
CA TYR A 64 -4.12 -4.69 17.93
C TYR A 64 -2.74 -5.24 17.54
N LYS A 65 -2.54 -6.57 17.61
CA LYS A 65 -1.28 -7.25 17.28
C LYS A 65 -1.26 -7.87 15.88
N ASP A 66 -2.44 -7.97 15.26
CA ASP A 66 -2.64 -8.69 13.99
C ASP A 66 -2.76 -7.69 12.82
N VAL A 67 -1.82 -6.73 12.77
CA VAL A 67 -1.76 -5.71 11.71
C VAL A 67 -1.41 -6.39 10.38
N PRO A 68 -2.15 -6.10 9.29
CA PRO A 68 -1.85 -6.69 7.99
C PRO A 68 -0.45 -6.37 7.47
N ASP A 69 0.13 -7.30 6.71
CA ASP A 69 1.51 -7.22 6.21
C ASP A 69 1.70 -6.19 5.11
N ILE A 70 0.73 -6.09 4.20
CA ILE A 70 0.75 -5.15 3.07
C ILE A 70 -0.30 -4.07 3.32
N ILE A 71 0.14 -2.83 3.47
CA ILE A 71 -0.74 -1.67 3.68
C ILE A 71 -0.70 -0.78 2.44
N TYR A 72 -1.87 -0.46 1.91
CA TYR A 72 -2.08 0.47 0.80
C TYR A 72 -2.93 1.64 1.24
N ASP A 73 -2.57 2.86 0.87
CA ASP A 73 -3.33 4.06 1.21
C ASP A 73 -4.61 4.26 0.39
N GLY A 74 -4.76 3.53 -0.71
CA GLY A 74 -5.94 3.63 -1.56
C GLY A 74 -5.99 4.88 -2.43
N MET A 75 -4.83 5.52 -2.72
CA MET A 75 -4.71 6.75 -3.49
C MET A 75 -4.10 6.49 -4.88
N PRO A 76 -4.86 5.92 -5.82
CA PRO A 76 -4.36 5.70 -7.18
C PRO A 76 -4.26 7.03 -7.94
N ASP A 77 -3.36 7.09 -8.94
CA ASP A 77 -3.23 8.27 -9.79
C ASP A 77 -4.51 8.50 -10.64
N PRO A 78 -5.24 9.60 -10.42
CA PRO A 78 -6.47 9.89 -11.16
C PRO A 78 -6.26 10.08 -12.66
N LYS A 79 -5.04 10.35 -13.12
CA LYS A 79 -4.73 10.44 -14.56
C LYS A 79 -4.91 9.09 -15.28
N HIS A 80 -4.88 7.99 -14.53
CA HIS A 80 -5.04 6.64 -15.07
C HIS A 80 -6.45 6.08 -14.89
N LEU A 81 -7.38 6.85 -14.30
CA LEU A 81 -8.78 6.46 -14.18
C LEU A 81 -9.46 6.51 -15.54
N GLY A 82 -9.84 5.34 -16.05
CA GLY A 82 -10.68 5.20 -17.24
C GLY A 82 -12.17 5.42 -16.94
N ALA A 83 -13.00 5.31 -17.95
CA ALA A 83 -14.44 5.37 -17.82
C ALA A 83 -14.95 4.32 -16.81
N GLY A 84 -15.74 4.76 -15.83
CA GLY A 84 -16.26 3.89 -14.76
C GLY A 84 -15.29 3.65 -13.59
N GLY A 85 -14.19 4.42 -13.48
CA GLY A 85 -13.25 4.33 -12.33
C GLY A 85 -12.26 3.15 -12.42
N TYR A 86 -12.18 2.49 -13.57
CA TYR A 86 -11.23 1.40 -13.79
C TYR A 86 -9.82 1.92 -14.03
N ILE A 87 -8.83 1.31 -13.38
CA ILE A 87 -7.41 1.55 -13.62
C ILE A 87 -6.79 0.29 -14.24
N PRO A 88 -6.06 0.40 -15.37
CA PRO A 88 -5.38 -0.73 -15.98
C PRO A 88 -4.39 -1.40 -15.02
N ASN A 89 -4.22 -2.72 -15.13
CA ASN A 89 -3.28 -3.48 -14.27
C ASN A 89 -1.86 -2.91 -14.30
N SER A 90 -1.39 -2.44 -15.46
CA SER A 90 -0.07 -1.81 -15.61
C SER A 90 0.09 -0.47 -14.87
N ARG A 91 -0.99 0.08 -14.29
CA ARG A 91 -1.00 1.39 -13.63
C ARG A 91 -1.51 1.36 -12.19
N ARG A 92 -2.02 0.24 -11.71
CA ARG A 92 -2.50 0.07 -10.34
C ARG A 92 -1.50 -0.68 -9.48
N LEU A 93 -1.83 -0.83 -8.20
CA LEU A 93 -1.19 -1.82 -7.34
C LEU A 93 -1.65 -3.22 -7.76
N CYS A 94 -0.68 -4.09 -8.06
CA CYS A 94 -0.86 -5.51 -8.26
C CYS A 94 -0.17 -6.28 -7.14
N ILE A 95 -0.84 -7.29 -6.62
CA ILE A 95 -0.31 -8.18 -5.59
C ILE A 95 -0.50 -9.61 -6.08
N ALA A 96 0.57 -10.39 -6.21
CA ALA A 96 0.48 -11.76 -6.69
C ALA A 96 1.55 -12.66 -6.07
N SER A 97 1.24 -13.95 -5.93
CA SER A 97 2.20 -14.99 -5.54
C SER A 97 2.96 -14.72 -4.22
N ASN A 98 2.37 -13.94 -3.32
CA ASN A 98 2.94 -13.75 -1.99
C ASN A 98 2.43 -14.86 -1.05
N VAL A 99 3.29 -15.29 -0.13
CA VAL A 99 3.01 -16.36 0.83
C VAL A 99 2.72 -15.72 2.19
N ASP A 100 1.64 -16.15 2.84
CA ASP A 100 1.21 -15.72 4.18
C ASP A 100 1.05 -14.19 4.30
N ALA A 101 0.57 -13.53 3.25
CA ALA A 101 0.43 -12.08 3.19
C ALA A 101 -1.02 -11.63 3.47
N ASP A 102 -1.20 -10.81 4.47
CA ASP A 102 -2.44 -10.08 4.73
C ASP A 102 -2.38 -8.68 4.10
N TYR A 103 -3.57 -8.17 3.71
CA TYR A 103 -3.70 -6.89 2.99
C TYR A 103 -4.66 -5.94 3.68
N LEU A 104 -4.35 -4.66 3.62
CA LEU A 104 -5.18 -3.57 4.11
C LEU A 104 -5.15 -2.40 3.12
N ASN A 105 -6.33 -2.00 2.63
CA ASN A 105 -6.52 -0.75 1.93
C ASN A 105 -7.21 0.26 2.86
N LEU A 106 -6.52 1.36 3.14
CA LEU A 106 -7.01 2.42 4.03
C LEU A 106 -8.09 3.29 3.38
N GLU A 107 -8.18 3.32 2.05
CA GLU A 107 -9.07 4.22 1.30
C GLU A 107 -9.02 5.67 1.86
N ILE A 108 -7.81 6.23 1.96
CA ILE A 108 -7.56 7.51 2.66
C ILE A 108 -8.50 8.62 2.20
N SER A 109 -8.71 8.77 0.90
CA SER A 109 -9.59 9.80 0.35
C SER A 109 -11.04 9.72 0.85
N LYS A 110 -11.48 8.54 1.28
CA LYS A 110 -12.84 8.29 1.76
C LYS A 110 -12.93 8.28 3.28
N ASN A 111 -11.93 7.69 3.93
CA ASN A 111 -12.02 7.34 5.33
C ASN A 111 -11.34 8.35 6.27
N PHE A 112 -10.59 9.34 5.72
CA PHE A 112 -9.82 10.31 6.51
C PHE A 112 -10.35 11.75 6.34
N GLU A 113 -11.65 11.92 6.23
CA GLU A 113 -12.29 13.25 6.15
C GLU A 113 -12.15 14.07 7.44
N SER A 114 -11.96 13.39 8.57
CA SER A 114 -11.70 13.99 9.88
C SER A 114 -10.77 13.11 10.69
N TRP A 115 -10.12 13.65 11.74
CA TRP A 115 -9.16 12.94 12.57
C TRP A 115 -9.72 11.67 13.27
N TYR A 116 -11.04 11.59 13.48
CA TYR A 116 -11.69 10.44 14.14
C TYR A 116 -12.34 9.45 13.16
N SER A 117 -12.60 9.86 11.90
CA SER A 117 -13.29 8.99 10.94
C SER A 117 -12.58 7.65 10.70
N PRO A 118 -11.24 7.56 10.63
CA PRO A 118 -10.57 6.28 10.41
C PRO A 118 -10.84 5.23 11.49
N PHE A 119 -11.14 5.66 12.71
CA PHE A 119 -11.41 4.73 13.82
C PHE A 119 -12.74 3.98 13.67
N PHE A 120 -13.65 4.49 12.84
CA PHE A 120 -14.96 3.90 12.55
C PHE A 120 -15.09 3.40 11.12
N ALA A 121 -14.06 3.59 10.29
CA ALA A 121 -14.08 3.21 8.90
C ALA A 121 -14.12 1.68 8.72
N GLU A 122 -14.77 1.24 7.65
CA GLU A 122 -14.67 -0.13 7.16
C GLU A 122 -13.56 -0.18 6.11
N PHE A 123 -12.43 -0.78 6.48
CA PHE A 123 -11.30 -0.96 5.57
C PHE A 123 -11.50 -2.21 4.71
N LYS A 124 -10.92 -2.19 3.52
CA LYS A 124 -10.88 -3.35 2.64
C LYS A 124 -9.65 -4.20 2.97
N THR A 125 -9.89 -5.48 3.17
CA THR A 125 -8.85 -6.47 3.50
C THR A 125 -8.78 -7.62 2.52
N ASP A 126 -9.62 -7.61 1.46
CA ASP A 126 -9.58 -8.65 0.44
C ASP A 126 -8.42 -8.39 -0.53
N ILE A 127 -7.36 -9.18 -0.42
CA ILE A 127 -6.17 -9.11 -1.27
C ILE A 127 -6.50 -9.41 -2.74
N ASN A 128 -7.56 -10.18 -3.02
CA ASN A 128 -7.95 -10.52 -4.39
C ASN A 128 -8.41 -9.28 -5.18
N GLU A 129 -8.82 -8.20 -4.53
CA GLU A 129 -9.12 -6.94 -5.21
C GLU A 129 -7.88 -6.35 -5.93
N CYS A 130 -6.68 -6.71 -5.45
CA CYS A 130 -5.40 -6.27 -6.03
C CYS A 130 -4.71 -7.38 -6.83
N GLU A 131 -5.32 -8.56 -6.95
CA GLU A 131 -4.71 -9.65 -7.71
C GLU A 131 -4.63 -9.28 -9.20
N CYS A 132 -3.42 -9.22 -9.71
CA CYS A 132 -3.12 -9.08 -11.13
C CYS A 132 -1.65 -9.40 -11.39
N GLU A 133 -1.36 -9.71 -12.63
CA GLU A 133 0.01 -9.90 -13.10
C GLU A 133 0.46 -8.67 -13.90
N GLN A 134 1.73 -8.34 -13.77
CA GLN A 134 2.38 -7.34 -14.62
C GLN A 134 3.50 -8.01 -15.43
N GLU A 135 3.76 -7.47 -16.59
CA GLU A 135 4.88 -7.94 -17.39
C GLU A 135 6.21 -7.67 -16.65
N PRO A 136 7.16 -8.61 -16.71
CA PRO A 136 8.48 -8.40 -16.11
C PRO A 136 9.12 -7.14 -16.67
N ILE A 137 9.83 -6.40 -15.81
CA ILE A 137 10.65 -5.26 -16.27
C ILE A 137 11.74 -5.82 -17.19
N PRO A 138 11.91 -5.28 -18.41
CA PRO A 138 12.95 -5.73 -19.30
C PRO A 138 14.33 -5.67 -18.65
N GLU A 139 15.14 -6.68 -18.86
CA GLU A 139 16.51 -6.71 -18.37
C GLU A 139 17.31 -5.51 -18.94
N VAL A 140 17.93 -4.76 -18.04
CA VAL A 140 18.82 -3.67 -18.45
C VAL A 140 20.19 -4.26 -18.73
N VAL A 141 20.54 -4.36 -20.02
CA VAL A 141 21.90 -4.71 -20.44
C VAL A 141 22.76 -3.47 -20.30
N LEU A 142 23.70 -3.49 -19.36
CA LEU A 142 24.72 -2.44 -19.26
C LEU A 142 25.86 -2.79 -20.21
N ASP A 143 26.01 -2.03 -21.28
CA ASP A 143 27.25 -2.02 -22.08
C ASP A 143 28.33 -1.33 -21.23
N ILE A 144 29.17 -2.14 -20.60
CA ILE A 144 30.34 -1.68 -19.86
C ILE A 144 31.52 -1.76 -20.83
N ASP A 145 31.87 -0.65 -21.47
CA ASP A 145 33.11 -0.47 -22.24
C ASP A 145 34.34 -0.35 -21.32
#